data_4030765dfd51e676292cdbb59f279c72
#
_entry.id   4030765dfd51e676292cdbb59f279c72
#
_cell.length_a   1.000
_cell.length_b   1.000
_cell.length_c   1.000
_cell.angle_alpha   90.00
_cell.angle_beta   90.00
_cell.angle_gamma   90.00
#
_symmetry.space_group_name_H-M   'P 1'
#
loop_
_entity.id
_entity.type
_entity.pdbx_description
1 polymer ?
#
loop_
_entity_poly.entity_id
_entity_poly.type
_entity_poly.pdbx_seq_one_letter_code
_entity_poly.pdbx_strand_id
1 'polypeptide(L)'
;MAERNFVKFTFFKVRPEWRRRTADERAQDKREFAAALEEFARDHFLRTYSLVGTRGDADLMVRAVASSLDPIHELHVLINQSGLMRWADTPYSYLAMTKESVYSDEPTPLEPRPGSDSRYLFVYPMWKKREWYTLAPEERMRIMKGHIETGRRYGGVDVLPQRHQPADHQVRAHGHARVGLQGAALG
;
A
#
# COMPACT_ATOMS: atom_id res chain seq x y z
N MET A 1 24.10 1.61 8.14
CA MET A 1 23.00 0.66 7.84
C MET A 1 21.92 1.50 7.18
N ALA A 2 21.43 1.11 6.00
CA ALA A 2 20.31 1.82 5.38
C ALA A 2 19.10 1.78 6.31
N GLU A 3 18.40 2.91 6.39
CA GLU A 3 17.21 3.06 7.20
C GLU A 3 16.10 2.14 6.65
N ARG A 4 15.60 1.24 7.49
CA ARG A 4 14.52 0.34 7.13
C ARG A 4 13.20 1.00 7.44
N ASN A 5 12.31 1.05 6.45
CA ASN A 5 10.96 1.53 6.62
C ASN A 5 9.97 0.36 6.58
N PHE A 6 8.96 0.42 7.44
CA PHE A 6 7.79 -0.44 7.38
C PHE A 6 6.75 0.17 6.46
N VAL A 7 6.14 -0.66 5.64
CA VAL A 7 5.10 -0.26 4.71
C VAL A 7 3.85 -1.09 4.96
N LYS A 8 2.77 -0.41 5.32
CA LYS A 8 1.49 -1.01 5.60
C LYS A 8 0.51 -0.74 4.46
N PHE A 9 -0.13 -1.79 3.98
CA PHE A 9 -1.27 -1.71 3.07
C PHE A 9 -2.49 -2.25 3.78
N THR A 10 -3.51 -1.43 3.95
CA THR A 10 -4.77 -1.81 4.58
C THR A 10 -5.90 -1.52 3.62
N PHE A 11 -6.73 -2.53 3.37
CA PHE A 11 -7.87 -2.46 2.47
C PHE A 11 -9.14 -2.47 3.30
N PHE A 12 -10.04 -1.58 2.99
CA PHE A 12 -11.32 -1.44 3.69
C PHE A 12 -12.48 -1.69 2.74
N LYS A 13 -13.50 -2.39 3.23
CA LYS A 13 -14.78 -2.60 2.57
C LYS A 13 -15.88 -1.99 3.41
N VAL A 14 -16.52 -0.95 2.89
CA VAL A 14 -17.65 -0.32 3.58
C VAL A 14 -18.91 -1.15 3.35
N ARG A 15 -19.54 -1.56 4.45
CA ARG A 15 -20.77 -2.36 4.41
C ARG A 15 -21.95 -1.54 3.85
N PRO A 16 -22.88 -2.15 3.10
CA PRO A 16 -24.02 -1.45 2.50
C PRO A 16 -24.90 -0.72 3.52
N GLU A 17 -24.96 -1.21 4.77
CA GLU A 17 -25.74 -0.61 5.85
C GLU A 17 -25.32 0.81 6.15
N TRP A 18 -24.03 1.14 6.01
CA TRP A 18 -23.53 2.50 6.19
C TRP A 18 -24.21 3.52 5.27
N ARG A 19 -24.55 3.11 4.05
CA ARG A 19 -25.22 3.98 3.06
C ARG A 19 -26.64 4.34 3.45
N ARG A 20 -27.26 3.58 4.39
CA ARG A 20 -28.62 3.82 4.93
C ARG A 20 -28.62 4.84 6.07
N ARG A 21 -27.46 5.21 6.60
CA ARG A 21 -27.31 6.25 7.60
C ARG A 21 -27.65 7.62 7.00
N THR A 22 -27.98 8.57 7.86
CA THR A 22 -28.23 9.96 7.44
C THR A 22 -26.96 10.58 6.80
N ALA A 23 -27.14 11.64 6.04
CA ALA A 23 -26.01 12.34 5.42
C ALA A 23 -25.03 12.88 6.48
N ASP A 24 -25.56 13.42 7.58
CA ASP A 24 -24.76 14.01 8.66
C ASP A 24 -23.94 12.95 9.41
N GLU A 25 -24.55 11.81 9.74
CA GLU A 25 -23.85 10.69 10.36
C GLU A 25 -22.72 10.16 9.47
N ARG A 26 -22.99 9.99 8.17
CA ARG A 26 -21.94 9.56 7.21
C ARG A 26 -20.83 10.60 7.09
N ALA A 27 -21.17 11.89 7.12
CA ALA A 27 -20.19 12.95 7.09
C ALA A 27 -19.32 12.95 8.35
N GLN A 28 -19.92 12.69 9.53
CA GLN A 28 -19.18 12.58 10.79
C GLN A 28 -18.24 11.37 10.77
N ASP A 29 -18.74 10.20 10.38
CA ASP A 29 -17.93 8.98 10.27
C ASP A 29 -16.71 9.17 9.35
N LYS A 30 -16.89 9.88 8.22
CA LYS A 30 -15.81 10.21 7.29
C LYS A 30 -14.80 11.20 7.90
N ARG A 31 -15.28 12.22 8.61
CA ARG A 31 -14.38 13.19 9.27
C ARG A 31 -13.49 12.53 10.31
N GLU A 32 -14.04 11.65 11.13
CA GLU A 32 -13.26 10.93 12.14
C GLU A 32 -12.20 10.04 11.52
N PHE A 33 -12.55 9.30 10.47
CA PHE A 33 -11.62 8.47 9.74
C PHE A 33 -10.52 9.32 9.06
N ALA A 34 -10.90 10.43 8.41
CA ALA A 34 -9.94 11.32 7.76
C ALA A 34 -9.00 11.97 8.78
N ALA A 35 -9.49 12.39 9.95
CA ALA A 35 -8.67 12.98 10.99
C ALA A 35 -7.56 12.02 11.48
N ALA A 36 -7.86 10.73 11.62
CA ALA A 36 -6.85 9.72 11.96
C ALA A 36 -5.76 9.59 10.88
N LEU A 37 -6.15 9.68 9.60
CA LEU A 37 -5.20 9.64 8.50
C LEU A 37 -4.34 10.92 8.44
N GLU A 38 -4.95 12.07 8.66
CA GLU A 38 -4.30 13.39 8.66
C GLU A 38 -3.30 13.51 9.81
N GLU A 39 -3.64 13.00 10.99
CA GLU A 39 -2.74 12.97 12.15
C GLU A 39 -1.44 12.21 11.82
N PHE A 40 -1.56 11.00 11.28
CA PHE A 40 -0.40 10.22 10.87
C PHE A 40 0.39 10.90 9.74
N ALA A 41 -0.31 11.52 8.80
CA ALA A 41 0.32 12.15 7.63
C ALA A 41 1.13 13.42 7.94
N ARG A 42 1.09 13.93 9.17
CA ARG A 42 1.93 15.07 9.61
C ARG A 42 3.40 14.70 9.63
N ASP A 43 3.72 13.50 10.12
CA ASP A 43 5.09 13.07 10.39
C ASP A 43 5.52 11.86 9.54
N HIS A 44 4.58 11.22 8.85
CA HIS A 44 4.79 9.98 8.13
C HIS A 44 4.18 10.01 6.73
N PHE A 45 4.74 9.19 5.84
CA PHE A 45 4.16 9.04 4.51
C PHE A 45 2.83 8.28 4.56
N LEU A 46 1.80 8.86 3.96
CA LEU A 46 0.49 8.25 3.79
C LEU A 46 -0.10 8.57 2.41
N ARG A 47 -0.73 7.57 1.80
CA ARG A 47 -1.53 7.73 0.58
C ARG A 47 -2.79 6.87 0.68
N THR A 48 -3.87 7.39 0.14
CA THR A 48 -5.14 6.68 0.02
C THR A 48 -5.50 6.47 -1.44
N TYR A 49 -6.18 5.36 -1.74
CA TYR A 49 -6.54 4.98 -3.09
C TYR A 49 -7.98 4.48 -3.10
N SER A 50 -8.81 5.06 -3.97
CA SER A 50 -10.16 4.53 -4.22
C SER A 50 -10.06 3.26 -5.05
N LEU A 51 -10.79 2.23 -4.64
CA LEU A 51 -10.91 0.95 -5.35
C LEU A 51 -12.31 0.77 -5.92
N VAL A 52 -13.18 1.76 -5.73
CA VAL A 52 -14.56 1.74 -6.23
C VAL A 52 -14.55 1.58 -7.76
N GLY A 53 -15.31 0.63 -8.26
CA GLY A 53 -15.39 0.31 -9.69
C GLY A 53 -14.25 -0.57 -10.21
N THR A 54 -13.19 -0.80 -9.43
CA THR A 54 -12.06 -1.65 -9.84
C THR A 54 -12.02 -2.98 -9.08
N ARG A 55 -12.58 -3.01 -7.86
CA ARG A 55 -12.69 -4.21 -7.02
C ARG A 55 -14.09 -4.32 -6.42
N GLY A 56 -14.59 -5.55 -6.28
CA GLY A 56 -15.86 -5.81 -5.59
C GLY A 56 -15.69 -6.06 -4.08
N ASP A 57 -14.52 -6.43 -3.66
CA ASP A 57 -14.18 -6.91 -2.31
C ASP A 57 -13.51 -5.84 -1.41
N ALA A 58 -13.16 -4.68 -1.96
CA ALA A 58 -12.63 -3.54 -1.22
C ALA A 58 -13.00 -2.22 -1.91
N ASP A 59 -13.18 -1.15 -1.13
CA ASP A 59 -13.57 0.18 -1.62
C ASP A 59 -12.44 1.20 -1.47
N LEU A 60 -11.57 1.03 -0.47
CA LEU A 60 -10.49 1.94 -0.14
C LEU A 60 -9.23 1.17 0.23
N MET A 61 -8.07 1.67 -0.20
CA MET A 61 -6.78 1.23 0.31
C MET A 61 -6.02 2.40 0.93
N VAL A 62 -5.46 2.16 2.12
CA VAL A 62 -4.51 3.07 2.78
C VAL A 62 -3.12 2.45 2.71
N ARG A 63 -2.14 3.23 2.25
CA ARG A 63 -0.72 2.91 2.28
C ARG A 63 -0.03 3.85 3.23
N ALA A 64 0.53 3.31 4.32
CA ALA A 64 1.26 4.04 5.34
C ALA A 64 2.71 3.55 5.40
N VAL A 65 3.66 4.47 5.64
CA VAL A 65 5.09 4.15 5.78
C VAL A 65 5.63 4.86 7.01
N ALA A 66 6.37 4.12 7.83
CA ALA A 66 7.07 4.66 9.00
C ALA A 66 8.37 3.89 9.27
N SER A 67 9.29 4.49 10.02
CA SER A 67 10.58 3.89 10.39
C SER A 67 10.45 2.81 11.49
N SER A 68 9.32 2.79 12.23
CA SER A 68 9.00 1.77 13.24
C SER A 68 7.55 1.31 13.09
N LEU A 69 7.17 0.29 13.87
CA LEU A 69 5.79 -0.24 13.88
C LEU A 69 4.86 0.58 14.74
N ASP A 70 5.39 1.34 15.71
CA ASP A 70 4.57 2.05 16.70
C ASP A 70 3.62 3.07 16.05
N PRO A 71 4.08 3.98 15.15
CA PRO A 71 3.17 4.90 14.47
C PRO A 71 2.11 4.17 13.62
N ILE A 72 2.49 3.03 12.98
CA ILE A 72 1.55 2.23 12.20
C ILE A 72 0.49 1.61 13.12
N HIS A 73 0.87 1.16 14.31
CA HIS A 73 -0.05 0.64 15.31
C HIS A 73 -1.01 1.75 15.77
N GLU A 74 -0.48 2.91 16.15
CA GLU A 74 -1.27 4.07 16.61
C GLU A 74 -2.27 4.51 15.54
N LEU A 75 -1.84 4.62 14.26
CA LEU A 75 -2.74 4.89 13.14
C LEU A 75 -3.93 3.93 13.12
N HIS A 76 -3.68 2.63 13.26
CA HIS A 76 -4.76 1.64 13.19
C HIS A 76 -5.64 1.65 14.44
N VAL A 77 -5.12 2.01 15.61
CA VAL A 77 -5.93 2.25 16.81
C VAL A 77 -6.90 3.41 16.56
N LEU A 78 -6.41 4.55 16.06
CA LEU A 78 -7.24 5.71 15.76
C LEU A 78 -8.27 5.43 14.67
N ILE A 79 -7.87 4.79 13.57
CA ILE A 79 -8.78 4.35 12.51
C ILE A 79 -9.90 3.49 13.08
N ASN A 80 -9.58 2.49 13.90
CA ASN A 80 -10.58 1.57 14.46
C ASN A 80 -11.53 2.24 15.47
N GLN A 81 -11.16 3.37 16.06
CA GLN A 81 -12.03 4.16 16.93
C GLN A 81 -13.00 5.04 16.15
N SER A 82 -12.76 5.30 14.86
CA SER A 82 -13.62 6.14 14.03
C SER A 82 -14.99 5.51 13.77
N GLY A 83 -16.01 6.36 13.60
CA GLY A 83 -17.37 5.93 13.33
C GLY A 83 -17.50 5.09 12.07
N LEU A 84 -16.68 5.36 11.03
CA LEU A 84 -16.69 4.60 9.78
C LEU A 84 -16.32 3.12 10.00
N MET A 85 -15.40 2.83 10.93
CA MET A 85 -14.96 1.44 11.17
C MET A 85 -15.99 0.55 11.85
N ARG A 86 -17.05 1.11 12.44
CA ARG A 86 -18.23 0.33 12.85
C ARG A 86 -18.96 -0.31 11.68
N TRP A 87 -18.76 0.23 10.50
CA TRP A 87 -19.43 -0.13 9.24
C TRP A 87 -18.50 -0.62 8.15
N ALA A 88 -17.24 -0.87 8.46
CA ALA A 88 -16.27 -1.33 7.50
C ALA A 88 -15.54 -2.58 8.00
N ASP A 89 -15.21 -3.44 7.05
CA ASP A 89 -14.38 -4.61 7.25
C ASP A 89 -12.97 -4.37 6.66
N THR A 90 -11.98 -5.11 7.14
CA THR A 90 -10.61 -5.08 6.64
C THR A 90 -10.29 -6.40 5.92
N PRO A 91 -10.73 -6.58 4.66
CA PRO A 91 -10.57 -7.85 3.96
C PRO A 91 -9.11 -8.22 3.70
N TYR A 92 -8.24 -7.22 3.55
CA TYR A 92 -6.81 -7.46 3.32
C TYR A 92 -5.96 -6.48 4.13
N SER A 93 -4.85 -7.00 4.65
CA SER A 93 -3.92 -6.25 5.49
C SER A 93 -2.52 -6.83 5.31
N TYR A 94 -1.62 -6.07 4.68
CA TYR A 94 -0.26 -6.51 4.42
C TYR A 94 0.73 -5.57 5.12
N LEU A 95 1.73 -6.15 5.77
CA LEU A 95 2.87 -5.44 6.32
C LEU A 95 4.12 -5.86 5.56
N ALA A 96 4.87 -4.90 5.08
CA ALA A 96 6.12 -5.10 4.36
C ALA A 96 7.22 -4.23 4.94
N MET A 97 8.46 -4.53 4.59
CA MET A 97 9.62 -3.69 4.89
C MET A 97 10.37 -3.34 3.61
N THR A 98 10.96 -2.15 3.58
CA THR A 98 11.96 -1.84 2.57
C THR A 98 13.23 -2.65 2.84
N LYS A 99 13.85 -3.13 1.78
CA LYS A 99 15.14 -3.81 1.83
C LYS A 99 15.95 -3.36 0.62
N GLU A 100 17.24 -3.14 0.83
CA GLU A 100 18.16 -2.92 -0.27
C GLU A 100 18.06 -4.05 -1.30
N SER A 101 18.07 -3.67 -2.55
CA SER A 101 18.06 -4.64 -3.64
C SER A 101 19.44 -5.27 -3.74
N VAL A 102 19.52 -6.59 -3.78
CA VAL A 102 20.78 -7.29 -4.14
C VAL A 102 21.03 -7.29 -5.65
N TYR A 103 20.15 -6.68 -6.43
CA TYR A 103 20.19 -6.62 -7.89
C TYR A 103 20.33 -5.19 -8.43
N SER A 104 20.41 -4.19 -7.56
CA SER A 104 20.54 -2.77 -7.88
C SER A 104 21.19 -2.05 -6.72
N ASP A 105 22.14 -1.17 -7.02
CA ASP A 105 22.80 -0.30 -6.05
C ASP A 105 21.93 0.94 -5.70
N GLU A 106 20.82 1.13 -6.44
CA GLU A 106 19.89 2.21 -6.18
C GLU A 106 18.99 1.88 -4.98
N PRO A 107 18.74 2.86 -4.08
CA PRO A 107 17.81 2.69 -2.97
C PRO A 107 16.39 2.40 -3.50
N THR A 108 15.66 1.56 -2.80
CA THR A 108 14.26 1.25 -3.13
C THR A 108 13.39 2.48 -2.91
N PRO A 109 12.81 3.08 -3.95
CA PRO A 109 11.99 4.26 -3.80
C PRO A 109 10.70 3.93 -3.02
N LEU A 110 10.29 4.84 -2.15
CA LEU A 110 9.00 4.78 -1.44
C LEU A 110 7.87 5.42 -2.25
N GLU A 111 8.23 6.32 -3.15
CA GLU A 111 7.30 7.03 -4.03
C GLU A 111 7.68 6.85 -5.49
N PRO A 112 6.73 7.03 -6.42
CA PRO A 112 7.05 7.16 -7.83
C PRO A 112 8.04 8.28 -8.08
N ARG A 113 8.81 8.19 -9.17
CA ARG A 113 9.77 9.22 -9.55
C ARG A 113 9.09 10.59 -9.68
N PRO A 114 9.76 11.68 -9.26
CA PRO A 114 9.27 13.03 -9.50
C PRO A 114 8.97 13.23 -11.00
N GLY A 115 7.80 13.80 -11.30
CA GLY A 115 7.35 14.00 -12.68
C GLY A 115 6.76 12.77 -13.36
N SER A 116 6.63 11.65 -12.66
CA SER A 116 5.91 10.49 -13.18
C SER A 116 4.42 10.80 -13.37
N ASP A 117 3.89 10.55 -14.57
CA ASP A 117 2.46 10.64 -14.88
C ASP A 117 1.64 9.47 -14.34
N SER A 118 2.20 8.80 -13.38
CA SER A 118 1.68 7.57 -12.78
C SER A 118 0.29 7.77 -12.18
N ARG A 119 -0.75 7.27 -12.85
CA ARG A 119 -2.17 7.46 -12.48
C ARG A 119 -2.76 6.32 -11.66
N TYR A 120 -2.13 5.14 -11.65
CA TYR A 120 -2.66 3.94 -11.01
C TYR A 120 -1.60 3.26 -10.14
N LEU A 121 -1.99 2.68 -9.02
CA LEU A 121 -1.15 1.83 -8.17
C LEU A 121 -1.67 0.39 -8.21
N PHE A 122 -0.83 -0.55 -8.63
CA PHE A 122 -1.12 -1.98 -8.56
C PHE A 122 -0.36 -2.59 -7.38
N VAL A 123 -1.09 -3.20 -6.46
CA VAL A 123 -0.53 -3.94 -5.33
C VAL A 123 -0.88 -5.41 -5.49
N TYR A 124 0.13 -6.26 -5.54
CA TYR A 124 -0.09 -7.69 -5.57
C TYR A 124 0.93 -8.43 -4.69
N PRO A 125 0.46 -9.31 -3.79
CA PRO A 125 1.34 -10.16 -3.03
C PRO A 125 1.93 -11.25 -3.94
N MET A 126 3.21 -11.55 -3.75
CA MET A 126 3.90 -12.62 -4.48
C MET A 126 4.60 -13.54 -3.50
N TRP A 127 4.51 -14.84 -3.77
CA TRP A 127 5.24 -15.86 -3.04
C TRP A 127 6.32 -16.48 -3.93
N LYS A 128 7.51 -16.63 -3.37
CA LYS A 128 8.52 -17.49 -3.95
C LYS A 128 8.34 -18.90 -3.42
N LYS A 129 8.31 -19.89 -4.32
CA LYS A 129 8.31 -21.30 -3.92
C LYS A 129 9.58 -21.64 -3.16
N ARG A 130 9.57 -22.69 -2.33
CA ARG A 130 10.75 -23.11 -1.57
C ARG A 130 11.93 -23.45 -2.46
N GLU A 131 11.67 -24.03 -3.62
CA GLU A 131 12.66 -24.39 -4.63
C GLU A 131 13.48 -23.17 -5.09
N TRP A 132 12.90 -21.96 -5.05
CA TRP A 132 13.65 -20.72 -5.33
C TRP A 132 14.87 -20.55 -4.44
N TYR A 133 14.76 -20.94 -3.18
CA TYR A 133 15.83 -20.74 -2.19
C TYR A 133 16.90 -21.82 -2.27
N THR A 134 16.61 -22.96 -2.89
CA THR A 134 17.55 -24.03 -3.15
C THR A 134 18.33 -23.86 -4.47
N LEU A 135 17.90 -22.93 -5.35
CA LEU A 135 18.63 -22.60 -6.56
C LEU A 135 19.99 -21.98 -6.25
N ALA A 136 20.98 -22.28 -7.08
CA ALA A 136 22.28 -21.60 -7.04
C ALA A 136 22.13 -20.09 -7.26
N PRO A 137 22.99 -19.24 -6.65
CA PRO A 137 22.92 -17.80 -6.81
C PRO A 137 22.92 -17.35 -8.28
N GLU A 138 23.70 -18.00 -9.12
CA GLU A 138 23.84 -17.71 -10.55
C GLU A 138 22.52 -17.95 -11.30
N GLU A 139 21.84 -19.03 -10.96
CA GLU A 139 20.56 -19.38 -11.58
C GLU A 139 19.46 -18.40 -11.14
N ARG A 140 19.42 -18.03 -9.87
CA ARG A 140 18.53 -16.98 -9.38
C ARG A 140 18.77 -15.65 -10.09
N MET A 141 20.06 -15.30 -10.31
CA MET A 141 20.42 -14.08 -11.02
C MET A 141 19.97 -14.14 -12.47
N ARG A 142 20.17 -15.27 -13.16
CA ARG A 142 19.73 -15.48 -14.55
C ARG A 142 18.22 -15.27 -14.71
N ILE A 143 17.42 -15.86 -13.81
CA ILE A 143 15.96 -15.72 -13.84
C ILE A 143 15.57 -14.26 -13.55
N MET A 144 16.20 -13.61 -12.56
CA MET A 144 15.92 -12.21 -12.21
C MET A 144 16.31 -11.24 -13.32
N LYS A 145 17.40 -11.51 -14.04
CA LYS A 145 17.83 -10.68 -15.18
C LYS A 145 16.75 -10.63 -16.25
N GLY A 146 16.20 -11.77 -16.67
CA GLY A 146 15.09 -11.80 -17.63
C GLY A 146 13.85 -11.04 -17.16
N HIS A 147 13.52 -11.14 -15.86
CA HIS A 147 12.41 -10.38 -15.27
C HIS A 147 12.68 -8.86 -15.30
N ILE A 148 13.89 -8.44 -14.94
CA ILE A 148 14.29 -7.02 -14.93
C ILE A 148 14.30 -6.47 -16.36
N GLU A 149 14.86 -7.20 -17.33
CA GLU A 149 14.89 -6.82 -18.74
C GLU A 149 13.48 -6.65 -19.31
N THR A 150 12.58 -7.56 -18.97
CA THR A 150 11.16 -7.44 -19.35
C THR A 150 10.54 -6.20 -18.73
N GLY A 151 10.76 -5.94 -17.44
CA GLY A 151 10.24 -4.75 -16.75
C GLY A 151 10.74 -3.43 -17.36
N ARG A 152 11.99 -3.38 -17.77
CA ARG A 152 12.60 -2.19 -18.42
C ARG A 152 11.97 -1.82 -19.76
N ARG A 153 11.37 -2.77 -20.46
CA ARG A 153 10.64 -2.50 -21.71
C ARG A 153 9.38 -1.65 -21.50
N TYR A 154 8.88 -1.63 -20.28
CA TYR A 154 7.70 -0.83 -19.89
C TYR A 154 8.14 0.41 -19.12
N GLY A 155 8.80 1.36 -19.81
CA GLY A 155 9.41 2.55 -19.22
C GLY A 155 8.45 3.51 -18.49
N GLY A 156 7.13 3.34 -18.64
CA GLY A 156 6.10 4.11 -17.92
C GLY A 156 5.67 3.47 -16.60
N VAL A 157 6.32 2.39 -16.14
CA VAL A 157 5.96 1.70 -14.91
C VAL A 157 7.04 1.90 -13.85
N ASP A 158 6.70 2.59 -12.75
CA ASP A 158 7.55 2.67 -11.58
C ASP A 158 7.31 1.45 -10.68
N VAL A 159 8.38 0.72 -10.37
CA VAL A 159 8.31 -0.46 -9.50
C VAL A 159 8.75 -0.07 -8.10
N LEU A 160 7.88 -0.25 -7.12
CA LEU A 160 8.13 -0.01 -5.70
C LEU A 160 8.24 -1.36 -4.97
N PRO A 161 9.38 -2.07 -5.03
CA PRO A 161 9.52 -3.38 -4.42
C PRO A 161 9.54 -3.26 -2.89
N GLN A 162 8.68 -4.01 -2.23
CA GLN A 162 8.60 -4.09 -0.78
C GLN A 162 8.51 -5.55 -0.36
N ARG A 163 9.13 -5.92 0.76
CA ARG A 163 9.17 -7.30 1.24
C ARG A 163 8.30 -7.46 2.47
N HIS A 164 7.40 -8.41 2.43
CA HIS A 164 6.62 -8.84 3.59
C HIS A 164 7.44 -9.84 4.43
N GLN A 165 7.39 -9.74 5.77
CA GLN A 165 7.81 -10.80 6.68
C GLN A 165 6.57 -11.47 7.29
N PRO A 166 6.57 -12.76 7.46
CA PRO A 166 7.66 -13.73 7.52
C PRO A 166 8.03 -14.34 6.17
N ALA A 167 9.31 -14.41 5.97
CA ALA A 167 10.15 -15.13 5.03
C ALA A 167 9.83 -15.15 3.53
N ASP A 168 8.56 -15.19 3.06
CA ASP A 168 8.29 -15.61 1.68
C ASP A 168 7.32 -14.75 0.87
N HIS A 169 6.78 -13.68 1.44
CA HIS A 169 5.81 -12.83 0.75
C HIS A 169 6.43 -11.52 0.26
N GLN A 170 6.45 -11.27 -1.02
CA GLN A 170 6.76 -9.97 -1.59
C GLN A 170 5.45 -9.27 -1.96
N VAL A 171 5.23 -8.08 -1.41
CA VAL A 171 4.23 -7.17 -1.92
C VAL A 171 4.95 -6.25 -2.90
N ARG A 172 4.57 -6.27 -4.17
CA ARG A 172 5.01 -5.31 -5.15
C ARG A 172 3.90 -4.30 -5.39
N ALA A 173 4.22 -3.03 -5.21
CA ALA A 173 3.39 -1.94 -5.64
C ALA A 173 3.91 -1.43 -6.99
N HIS A 174 3.05 -1.43 -8.00
CA HIS A 174 3.31 -0.75 -9.25
C HIS A 174 2.46 0.52 -9.26
N GLY A 175 3.12 1.66 -9.43
CA GLY A 175 2.50 2.93 -9.22
C GLY A 175 1.45 3.33 -10.25
N HIS A 176 0.36 3.92 -9.76
CA HIS A 176 -0.45 4.92 -10.47
C HIS A 176 -1.81 5.15 -9.81
N ALA A 177 -1.99 6.12 -8.99
CA ALA A 177 -3.01 7.15 -8.93
C ALA A 177 -2.97 7.89 -7.62
N ARG A 178 -2.74 9.15 -7.71
CA ARG A 178 -3.14 10.09 -6.68
C ARG A 178 -4.66 10.30 -6.81
N VAL A 179 -5.41 9.90 -5.81
CA VAL A 179 -6.62 10.61 -5.48
C VAL A 179 -6.27 11.43 -4.24
N GLY A 180 -5.97 12.69 -4.45
CA GLY A 180 -5.84 13.63 -3.34
C GLY A 180 -7.17 13.67 -2.58
N LEU A 181 -7.11 13.81 -1.27
CA LEU A 181 -8.28 14.10 -0.42
C LEU A 181 -8.86 15.52 -0.68
N GLN A 182 -8.68 16.07 -1.86
CA GLN A 182 -9.40 17.26 -2.29
C GLN A 182 -10.76 16.82 -2.82
N GLY A 183 -11.76 16.83 -1.94
CA GLY A 183 -13.16 16.98 -2.30
C GLY A 183 -13.78 15.85 -3.11
N ALA A 184 -13.35 14.61 -2.99
CA ALA A 184 -14.15 13.50 -3.50
C ALA A 184 -15.39 13.35 -2.62
N ALA A 185 -16.44 14.07 -2.99
CA ALA A 185 -17.78 13.77 -2.52
C ALA A 185 -18.08 12.31 -2.89
N LEU A 186 -18.05 11.44 -1.89
CA LEU A 186 -18.74 10.18 -1.99
C LEU A 186 -20.23 10.56 -2.00
N GLY A 187 -20.83 10.61 -3.18
CA GLY A 187 -22.26 10.78 -3.39
C GLY A 187 -23.09 9.69 -2.71
#